data_14b9aebb1805d85aaf3814e0beb8abf3
#
_entry.id   14b9aebb1805d85aaf3814e0beb8abf3
#
_cell.length_a   1.000
_cell.length_b   1.000
_cell.length_c   1.000
_cell.angle_alpha   90.00
_cell.angle_beta   90.00
_cell.angle_gamma   90.00
#
_symmetry.space_group_name_H-M   'P 1'
#
loop_
_entity.id
_entity.type
_entity.pdbx_description
1 polymer ?
#
loop_
_entity_poly.entity_id
_entity_poly.type
_entity_poly.pdbx_seq_one_letter_code
_entity_poly.pdbx_strand_id
1 'polypeptide(L)'
;MFEDATVFNQDIGPWRVNISNGARMQKMFLRASAFDHDISEWCVENIASEPNSFKVGSLLTDSTDPQWGVYVIRCDVTPPTVVTLLDSDSDNLLVETDVVQITVTFDEPMMDFPQYSIDGSNYQNLSKTTSSVWTYNFDVSTYSGSDGTISFTVSGTDLNYNAYVGLDKIDFIIDRVPPTLTLTDNHPDLLLNLSDSVLVQASFS
;
A
#
# COMPACT_ATOMS: atom_id res chain seq x y z
N MET A 1 33.48 12.62 11.41
CA MET A 1 33.53 12.19 9.99
C MET A 1 33.98 13.31 9.10
N PHE A 2 33.43 14.52 9.27
CA PHE A 2 33.75 15.71 8.47
C PHE A 2 34.54 16.74 9.29
N GLU A 3 35.20 16.33 10.39
CA GLU A 3 36.09 17.18 11.16
C GLU A 3 37.23 17.73 10.27
N ASP A 4 37.46 19.05 10.31
CA ASP A 4 38.43 19.77 9.48
C ASP A 4 38.19 19.71 7.96
N ALA A 5 37.01 19.28 7.51
CA ALA A 5 36.65 19.21 6.08
C ALA A 5 36.22 20.59 5.56
N THR A 6 37.14 21.53 5.46
CA THR A 6 36.90 22.97 5.23
C THR A 6 36.21 23.30 3.89
N VAL A 7 36.25 22.40 2.90
CA VAL A 7 35.64 22.56 1.58
C VAL A 7 34.47 21.63 1.33
N PHE A 8 34.13 20.79 2.32
CA PHE A 8 33.00 19.89 2.20
C PHE A 8 31.68 20.65 2.26
N ASN A 9 30.88 20.59 1.19
CA ASN A 9 29.56 21.20 1.10
C ASN A 9 28.68 20.41 0.18
N GLN A 10 28.51 19.07 0.41
CA GLN A 10 27.59 18.23 -0.29
C GLN A 10 26.28 18.15 0.49
N ASP A 11 25.14 18.12 -0.24
CA ASP A 11 23.85 17.91 0.39
C ASP A 11 23.73 16.48 0.91
N ILE A 12 23.74 16.37 2.23
CA ILE A 12 23.58 15.12 2.97
C ILE A 12 22.29 15.12 3.81
N GLY A 13 21.45 16.15 3.68
CA GLY A 13 20.13 16.23 4.32
C GLY A 13 19.26 15.01 4.02
N PRO A 14 19.22 14.48 2.77
CA PRO A 14 18.46 13.27 2.44
C PRO A 14 19.01 11.97 3.05
N TRP A 15 20.15 11.99 3.73
CA TRP A 15 20.67 10.77 4.34
C TRP A 15 19.78 10.28 5.47
N ARG A 16 19.44 8.98 5.43
CA ARG A 16 18.78 8.32 6.55
C ARG A 16 19.82 8.01 7.64
N VAL A 17 19.95 8.94 8.56
CA VAL A 17 20.83 8.80 9.72
C VAL A 17 20.00 8.25 10.87
N ASN A 18 20.23 6.99 11.24
CA ASN A 18 19.65 6.38 12.43
C ASN A 18 20.76 6.04 13.41
N ILE A 19 21.02 6.93 14.36
CA ILE A 19 22.08 6.78 15.34
C ILE A 19 21.51 6.87 16.75
N SER A 20 21.63 5.79 17.49
CA SER A 20 21.23 5.70 18.90
C SER A 20 22.31 6.16 19.89
N ASN A 21 23.50 6.52 19.42
CA ASN A 21 24.64 6.88 20.27
C ASN A 21 25.30 8.19 19.81
N GLY A 22 24.99 9.28 20.51
CA GLY A 22 25.55 10.61 20.25
C GLY A 22 27.06 10.72 20.28
N ALA A 23 27.77 9.80 20.96
CA ALA A 23 29.23 9.80 20.99
C ALA A 23 29.86 9.64 19.61
N ARG A 24 29.14 8.98 18.66
CA ARG A 24 29.61 8.83 17.27
C ARG A 24 29.45 10.10 16.44
N MET A 25 28.69 11.08 16.91
CA MET A 25 28.43 12.34 16.23
C MET A 25 29.28 13.48 16.82
N GLN A 26 30.05 13.23 17.89
CA GLN A 26 30.96 14.25 18.44
C GLN A 26 31.92 14.76 17.35
N LYS A 27 32.05 16.07 17.25
CA LYS A 27 32.93 16.76 16.29
C LYS A 27 32.66 16.45 14.83
N MET A 28 31.44 16.01 14.50
CA MET A 28 31.13 15.51 13.13
C MET A 28 31.41 16.58 12.08
N PHE A 29 31.06 17.85 12.34
CA PHE A 29 31.29 19.00 11.46
C PHE A 29 32.22 20.05 12.08
N LEU A 30 33.00 19.67 13.07
CA LEU A 30 33.96 20.59 13.69
C LEU A 30 34.90 21.17 12.62
N ARG A 31 34.87 22.49 12.46
CA ARG A 31 35.64 23.26 11.47
C ARG A 31 35.36 22.86 9.99
N ALA A 32 34.23 22.26 9.70
CA ALA A 32 33.73 22.09 8.33
C ALA A 32 33.15 23.41 7.80
N SER A 33 34.04 24.39 7.56
CA SER A 33 33.67 25.79 7.41
C SER A 33 32.88 26.16 6.16
N ALA A 34 32.75 25.25 5.18
CA ALA A 34 31.90 25.44 4.01
C ALA A 34 30.53 24.78 4.16
N PHE A 35 30.32 23.91 5.18
CA PHE A 35 29.10 23.12 5.29
C PHE A 35 27.94 23.95 5.83
N ASP A 36 26.87 24.12 4.99
CA ASP A 36 25.68 24.91 5.28
C ASP A 36 24.34 24.21 4.93
N HIS A 37 24.35 22.91 4.54
CA HIS A 37 23.14 22.19 4.17
C HIS A 37 22.24 21.87 5.36
N ASP A 38 20.93 21.84 5.09
CA ASP A 38 19.91 21.50 6.08
C ASP A 38 19.95 20.00 6.41
N ILE A 39 20.17 19.68 7.67
CA ILE A 39 20.17 18.33 8.24
C ILE A 39 19.19 18.19 9.42
N SER A 40 18.23 19.13 9.54
CA SER A 40 17.22 19.13 10.61
C SER A 40 16.33 17.90 10.64
N GLU A 41 16.23 17.22 9.51
CA GLU A 41 15.44 15.98 9.34
C GLU A 41 16.21 14.69 9.72
N TRP A 42 17.45 14.79 10.21
CA TRP A 42 18.17 13.61 10.65
C TRP A 42 17.57 13.00 11.92
N CYS A 43 17.49 11.66 11.93
CA CYS A 43 16.92 10.89 13.04
C CYS A 43 17.89 10.81 14.23
N VAL A 44 17.74 11.71 15.17
CA VAL A 44 18.57 11.83 16.38
C VAL A 44 17.74 11.87 17.66
N GLU A 45 16.51 11.37 17.60
CA GLU A 45 15.55 11.34 18.73
C GLU A 45 16.12 10.68 20.00
N ASN A 46 16.97 9.68 19.82
CA ASN A 46 17.63 8.95 20.91
C ASN A 46 18.88 9.66 21.46
N ILE A 47 19.21 10.84 20.95
CA ILE A 47 20.34 11.65 21.39
C ILE A 47 19.78 12.91 22.09
N ALA A 48 19.67 12.88 23.40
CA ALA A 48 18.94 13.86 24.19
C ALA A 48 19.45 15.31 24.06
N SER A 49 20.68 15.53 23.55
CA SER A 49 21.26 16.88 23.36
C SER A 49 22.34 16.83 22.30
N GLU A 50 22.67 18.02 21.72
CA GLU A 50 23.74 18.16 20.75
C GLU A 50 25.04 17.53 21.25
N PRO A 51 25.68 16.65 20.47
CA PRO A 51 26.97 16.06 20.81
C PRO A 51 28.08 17.12 20.87
N ASN A 52 29.03 16.90 21.76
CA ASN A 52 30.11 17.86 21.99
C ASN A 52 30.83 18.29 20.70
N SER A 53 30.89 19.59 20.48
CA SER A 53 31.52 20.21 19.31
C SER A 53 30.98 19.75 17.95
N PHE A 54 29.70 19.31 17.88
CA PHE A 54 29.11 18.76 16.67
C PHE A 54 29.29 19.67 15.45
N LYS A 55 28.94 20.96 15.57
CA LYS A 55 28.91 21.93 14.47
C LYS A 55 29.87 23.12 14.64
N VAL A 56 30.73 23.14 15.64
CA VAL A 56 31.63 24.30 15.94
C VAL A 56 32.49 24.63 14.74
N GLY A 57 32.33 25.85 14.19
CA GLY A 57 33.06 26.31 13.02
C GLY A 57 32.56 25.81 11.67
N SER A 58 31.37 25.24 11.61
CA SER A 58 30.58 25.07 10.38
C SER A 58 29.62 26.25 10.19
N LEU A 59 28.87 26.26 9.08
CA LEU A 59 27.80 27.24 8.81
C LEU A 59 26.42 26.75 9.27
N LEU A 60 26.33 25.59 9.92
CA LEU A 60 25.08 25.10 10.47
C LEU A 60 24.52 26.07 11.51
N THR A 61 23.19 26.29 11.43
CA THR A 61 22.43 27.13 12.37
C THR A 61 21.47 26.23 13.17
N ASP A 62 20.85 26.76 14.22
CA ASP A 62 19.87 26.01 15.00
C ASP A 62 18.63 25.59 14.19
N SER A 63 18.36 26.24 13.04
CA SER A 63 17.28 25.89 12.13
C SER A 63 17.65 24.82 11.10
N THR A 64 18.94 24.60 10.85
CA THR A 64 19.45 23.59 9.91
C THR A 64 20.12 22.40 10.61
N ASP A 65 20.17 22.45 11.93
CA ASP A 65 20.76 21.44 12.82
C ASP A 65 19.73 20.32 13.12
N PRO A 66 20.16 19.08 13.40
CA PRO A 66 19.25 18.04 13.83
C PRO A 66 18.46 18.40 15.10
N GLN A 67 17.21 17.97 15.18
CA GLN A 67 16.34 18.18 16.34
C GLN A 67 16.67 17.15 17.43
N TRP A 68 17.66 17.46 18.27
CA TRP A 68 18.18 16.55 19.31
C TRP A 68 17.12 16.14 20.31
N GLY A 69 16.93 14.82 20.49
CA GLY A 69 15.95 14.26 21.41
C GLY A 69 14.49 14.41 20.96
N VAL A 70 14.25 14.85 19.73
CA VAL A 70 12.90 15.02 19.17
C VAL A 70 12.69 14.02 18.05
N TYR A 71 11.55 13.35 18.08
CA TYR A 71 11.11 12.50 16.97
C TYR A 71 10.74 13.37 15.76
N VAL A 72 11.35 13.10 14.63
CA VAL A 72 10.96 13.67 13.34
C VAL A 72 10.36 12.55 12.47
N ILE A 73 9.43 12.91 11.61
CA ILE A 73 8.67 11.90 10.83
C ILE A 73 9.57 10.94 10.06
N ARG A 74 10.73 11.37 9.62
CA ARG A 74 11.73 10.54 8.91
C ARG A 74 12.43 9.49 9.78
N CYS A 75 12.19 9.48 11.10
CA CYS A 75 12.75 8.48 12.01
C CYS A 75 12.03 7.15 11.99
N ASP A 76 10.87 7.10 11.36
CA ASP A 76 10.14 5.86 11.20
C ASP A 76 10.90 4.88 10.29
N VAL A 77 11.10 3.67 10.78
CA VAL A 77 11.73 2.55 10.07
C VAL A 77 10.83 1.32 10.05
N THR A 78 9.59 1.48 10.55
CA THR A 78 8.60 0.41 10.58
C THR A 78 7.86 0.36 9.24
N PRO A 79 7.76 -0.79 8.60
CA PRO A 79 6.89 -0.92 7.44
C PRO A 79 5.42 -0.72 7.82
N PRO A 80 4.62 -0.08 6.96
CA PRO A 80 3.19 0.02 7.17
C PRO A 80 2.53 -1.37 7.20
N THR A 81 1.43 -1.50 7.95
CA THR A 81 0.60 -2.70 7.97
C THR A 81 -0.81 -2.41 7.52
N VAL A 82 -1.49 -3.41 6.96
CA VAL A 82 -2.92 -3.30 6.63
C VAL A 82 -3.74 -3.57 7.89
N VAL A 83 -4.48 -2.58 8.33
CA VAL A 83 -5.43 -2.70 9.46
C VAL A 83 -6.71 -3.38 9.02
N THR A 84 -7.23 -2.96 7.85
CA THR A 84 -8.40 -3.58 7.23
C THR A 84 -8.26 -3.60 5.72
N LEU A 85 -8.68 -4.71 5.12
CA LEU A 85 -8.89 -4.87 3.69
C LEU A 85 -10.29 -5.43 3.52
N LEU A 86 -11.20 -4.62 3.01
CA LEU A 86 -12.64 -4.90 2.93
C LEU A 86 -13.14 -4.68 1.51
N ASP A 87 -14.19 -5.36 1.16
CA ASP A 87 -14.95 -5.14 -0.06
C ASP A 87 -16.44 -4.94 0.24
N SER A 88 -17.17 -4.49 -0.76
CA SER A 88 -18.62 -4.27 -0.68
C SER A 88 -19.45 -5.45 -1.15
N ASP A 89 -18.82 -6.50 -1.64
CA ASP A 89 -19.51 -7.72 -2.02
C ASP A 89 -19.89 -8.55 -0.78
N SER A 90 -20.90 -9.40 -0.88
CA SER A 90 -21.42 -10.12 0.28
C SER A 90 -21.09 -11.62 0.29
N ASP A 91 -20.68 -12.16 -0.86
CA ASP A 91 -20.48 -13.60 -1.03
C ASP A 91 -19.22 -13.97 -1.82
N ASN A 92 -18.47 -12.98 -2.27
CA ASN A 92 -17.24 -13.11 -3.08
C ASN A 92 -17.46 -13.81 -4.43
N LEU A 93 -18.72 -13.88 -4.90
CA LEU A 93 -19.08 -14.42 -6.21
C LEU A 93 -19.47 -13.29 -7.15
N LEU A 94 -18.63 -13.00 -8.13
CA LEU A 94 -18.78 -11.84 -9.01
C LEU A 94 -19.31 -12.25 -10.37
N VAL A 95 -20.36 -11.56 -10.80
CA VAL A 95 -20.94 -11.71 -12.15
C VAL A 95 -20.65 -10.49 -13.02
N GLU A 96 -20.92 -10.56 -14.32
CA GLU A 96 -20.60 -9.52 -15.31
C GLU A 96 -21.06 -8.10 -14.92
N THR A 97 -22.14 -7.98 -14.15
CA THR A 97 -22.74 -6.67 -13.81
C THR A 97 -22.26 -6.08 -12.49
N ASP A 98 -21.38 -6.77 -11.78
CA ASP A 98 -20.95 -6.33 -10.45
C ASP A 98 -19.91 -5.22 -10.52
N VAL A 99 -20.06 -4.30 -9.59
CA VAL A 99 -19.07 -3.27 -9.29
C VAL A 99 -18.78 -3.32 -7.79
N VAL A 100 -17.59 -3.81 -7.44
CA VAL A 100 -17.18 -4.01 -6.06
C VAL A 100 -16.26 -2.91 -5.61
N GLN A 101 -16.61 -2.19 -4.53
CA GLN A 101 -15.70 -1.25 -3.91
C GLN A 101 -14.79 -1.98 -2.93
N ILE A 102 -13.49 -1.90 -3.15
CA ILE A 102 -12.47 -2.40 -2.25
C ILE A 102 -11.91 -1.22 -1.46
N THR A 103 -11.77 -1.40 -0.15
CA THR A 103 -11.24 -0.39 0.77
C THR A 103 -10.08 -0.98 1.55
N VAL A 104 -8.92 -0.35 1.48
CA VAL A 104 -7.76 -0.68 2.31
C VAL A 104 -7.47 0.44 3.29
N THR A 105 -7.23 0.06 4.56
CA THR A 105 -6.80 0.97 5.61
C THR A 105 -5.43 0.52 6.11
N PHE A 106 -4.46 1.40 6.03
CA PHE A 106 -3.14 1.21 6.64
C PHE A 106 -3.10 1.82 8.04
N ASP A 107 -2.21 1.33 8.89
CA ASP A 107 -2.00 1.84 10.26
C ASP A 107 -1.34 3.23 10.31
N GLU A 108 -0.77 3.66 9.19
CA GLU A 108 -0.08 4.93 9.06
C GLU A 108 -0.33 5.61 7.70
N PRO A 109 0.07 6.89 7.54
CA PRO A 109 -0.02 7.59 6.27
C PRO A 109 0.91 7.00 5.20
N MET A 110 0.34 6.72 4.03
CA MET A 110 1.07 6.21 2.87
C MET A 110 1.57 7.34 1.98
N MET A 111 2.68 7.11 1.27
CA MET A 111 3.07 7.94 0.13
C MET A 111 1.99 7.93 -0.94
N ASP A 112 2.06 8.89 -1.84
CA ASP A 112 1.11 8.98 -2.94
C ASP A 112 1.10 7.68 -3.75
N PHE A 113 -0.13 7.16 -3.94
CA PHE A 113 -0.45 6.01 -4.79
C PHE A 113 0.05 4.64 -4.32
N PRO A 114 -0.38 4.14 -3.15
CA PRO A 114 -0.43 2.70 -2.96
C PRO A 114 -1.11 2.03 -4.15
N GLN A 115 -0.66 0.84 -4.49
CA GLN A 115 -1.09 0.13 -5.68
C GLN A 115 -1.85 -1.14 -5.32
N TYR A 116 -2.68 -1.57 -6.23
CA TYR A 116 -3.27 -2.90 -6.20
C TYR A 116 -2.85 -3.68 -7.43
N SER A 117 -2.96 -4.99 -7.33
CA SER A 117 -2.85 -5.92 -8.44
C SER A 117 -3.91 -7.00 -8.33
N ILE A 118 -4.42 -7.43 -9.48
CA ILE A 118 -5.20 -8.66 -9.59
C ILE A 118 -4.25 -9.73 -10.12
N ASP A 119 -4.14 -10.83 -9.37
CA ASP A 119 -3.26 -11.98 -9.69
C ASP A 119 -1.76 -11.65 -9.77
N GLY A 120 -1.31 -10.63 -9.02
CA GLY A 120 0.11 -10.31 -8.85
C GLY A 120 0.78 -9.68 -10.08
N SER A 121 0.01 -9.24 -11.06
CA SER A 121 0.51 -8.55 -12.26
C SER A 121 -0.22 -7.23 -12.48
N ASN A 122 0.37 -6.35 -13.31
CA ASN A 122 -0.26 -5.09 -13.72
C ASN A 122 -0.74 -4.21 -12.55
N TYR A 123 0.21 -3.79 -11.70
CA TYR A 123 -0.07 -2.89 -10.59
C TYR A 123 -0.66 -1.56 -11.05
N GLN A 124 -1.76 -1.16 -10.40
CA GLN A 124 -2.45 0.10 -10.67
C GLN A 124 -2.66 0.89 -9.37
N ASN A 125 -2.80 2.20 -9.48
CA ASN A 125 -2.92 3.07 -8.33
C ASN A 125 -4.29 2.98 -7.68
N LEU A 126 -4.31 2.92 -6.35
CA LEU A 126 -5.52 3.12 -5.55
C LEU A 126 -5.92 4.60 -5.54
N SER A 127 -7.19 4.86 -5.32
CA SER A 127 -7.74 6.21 -5.15
C SER A 127 -7.68 6.63 -3.69
N LYS A 128 -7.14 7.82 -3.42
CA LYS A 128 -6.97 8.36 -2.07
C LYS A 128 -8.30 8.82 -1.48
N THR A 129 -8.66 8.30 -0.31
CA THR A 129 -9.77 8.80 0.52
C THR A 129 -9.22 9.64 1.68
N THR A 130 -8.20 9.14 2.38
CA THR A 130 -7.41 9.88 3.39
C THR A 130 -5.93 9.54 3.21
N SER A 131 -5.05 10.01 4.10
CA SER A 131 -3.63 9.63 4.05
C SER A 131 -3.37 8.14 4.29
N SER A 132 -4.26 7.45 5.00
CA SER A 132 -4.15 6.01 5.34
C SER A 132 -5.28 5.15 4.78
N VAL A 133 -6.33 5.74 4.17
CA VAL A 133 -7.47 4.99 3.60
C VAL A 133 -7.52 5.20 2.09
N TRP A 134 -7.58 4.10 1.37
CA TRP A 134 -7.53 4.06 -0.09
C TRP A 134 -8.60 3.13 -0.63
N THR A 135 -9.12 3.44 -1.82
CA THR A 135 -10.23 2.69 -2.42
C THR A 135 -9.96 2.36 -3.89
N TYR A 136 -10.64 1.32 -4.36
CA TYR A 136 -10.74 0.97 -5.77
C TYR A 136 -12.14 0.43 -6.06
N ASN A 137 -12.73 0.81 -7.19
CA ASN A 137 -13.96 0.22 -7.68
C ASN A 137 -13.63 -0.77 -8.80
N PHE A 138 -13.78 -2.05 -8.50
CA PHE A 138 -13.59 -3.13 -9.46
C PHE A 138 -14.89 -3.36 -10.24
N ASP A 139 -14.90 -3.00 -11.51
CA ASP A 139 -15.99 -3.25 -12.43
C ASP A 139 -15.69 -4.53 -13.21
N VAL A 140 -16.44 -5.59 -12.93
CA VAL A 140 -16.23 -6.93 -13.51
C VAL A 140 -16.40 -6.92 -15.02
N SER A 141 -17.27 -6.05 -15.57
CA SER A 141 -17.47 -5.93 -17.01
C SER A 141 -16.21 -5.48 -17.77
N THR A 142 -15.27 -4.83 -17.08
CA THR A 142 -14.00 -4.36 -17.65
C THR A 142 -12.85 -5.35 -17.49
N TYR A 143 -13.06 -6.42 -16.72
CA TYR A 143 -12.04 -7.43 -16.46
C TYR A 143 -11.87 -8.36 -17.67
N SER A 144 -10.68 -8.33 -18.27
CA SER A 144 -10.35 -9.11 -19.48
C SER A 144 -9.82 -10.53 -19.20
N GLY A 145 -9.65 -10.89 -17.92
CA GLY A 145 -9.22 -12.23 -17.53
C GLY A 145 -10.35 -13.29 -17.67
N SER A 146 -9.99 -14.56 -17.46
CA SER A 146 -10.91 -15.67 -17.49
C SER A 146 -11.74 -15.75 -16.21
N ASP A 147 -12.89 -16.41 -16.28
CA ASP A 147 -13.67 -16.81 -15.11
C ASP A 147 -12.85 -17.75 -14.22
N GLY A 148 -13.14 -17.73 -12.92
CA GLY A 148 -12.43 -18.47 -11.89
C GLY A 148 -11.98 -17.61 -10.72
N THR A 149 -11.13 -18.15 -9.87
CA THR A 149 -10.62 -17.42 -8.71
C THR A 149 -9.59 -16.36 -9.10
N ILE A 150 -9.79 -15.14 -8.60
CA ILE A 150 -8.83 -14.04 -8.68
C ILE A 150 -8.43 -13.58 -7.28
N SER A 151 -7.21 -13.05 -7.13
CA SER A 151 -6.71 -12.48 -5.86
C SER A 151 -6.40 -11.00 -6.04
N PHE A 152 -7.06 -10.17 -5.24
CA PHE A 152 -6.75 -8.75 -5.13
C PHE A 152 -5.69 -8.56 -4.04
N THR A 153 -4.55 -7.99 -4.39
CA THR A 153 -3.43 -7.74 -3.48
C THR A 153 -3.05 -6.26 -3.49
N VAL A 154 -2.44 -5.79 -2.42
CA VAL A 154 -2.01 -4.39 -2.26
C VAL A 154 -0.51 -4.28 -2.08
N SER A 155 0.04 -3.12 -2.47
CA SER A 155 1.43 -2.75 -2.25
C SER A 155 1.53 -1.24 -2.02
N GLY A 156 2.63 -0.79 -1.48
CA GLY A 156 2.86 0.64 -1.25
C GLY A 156 4.04 0.89 -0.34
N THR A 157 4.28 2.15 -0.07
CA THR A 157 5.29 2.63 0.88
C THR A 157 4.71 3.72 1.75
N ASP A 158 5.16 3.83 2.98
CA ASP A 158 4.83 4.94 3.87
C ASP A 158 5.56 6.24 3.47
N LEU A 159 5.34 7.31 4.21
CA LEU A 159 6.01 8.61 3.99
C LEU A 159 7.53 8.55 4.23
N ASN A 160 8.02 7.49 4.84
CA ASN A 160 9.43 7.26 5.15
C ASN A 160 10.11 6.27 4.21
N TYR A 161 9.43 5.87 3.13
CA TYR A 161 9.89 4.89 2.15
C TYR A 161 10.04 3.47 2.71
N ASN A 162 9.39 3.13 3.84
CA ASN A 162 9.30 1.74 4.27
C ASN A 162 8.24 1.04 3.43
N ALA A 163 8.61 -0.05 2.78
CA ALA A 163 7.68 -0.78 1.92
C ALA A 163 6.76 -1.67 2.76
N TYR A 164 5.47 -1.69 2.42
CA TYR A 164 4.55 -2.71 2.91
C TYR A 164 5.06 -4.11 2.51
N VAL A 165 5.13 -5.02 3.47
CA VAL A 165 5.65 -6.38 3.28
C VAL A 165 4.62 -7.47 3.62
N GLY A 166 3.37 -7.09 3.91
CA GLY A 166 2.27 -8.02 4.18
C GLY A 166 1.83 -8.79 2.94
N LEU A 167 0.97 -9.78 3.17
CA LEU A 167 0.39 -10.65 2.15
C LEU A 167 -1.15 -10.58 2.18
N ASP A 168 -1.69 -9.46 2.66
CA ASP A 168 -3.13 -9.26 2.74
C ASP A 168 -3.74 -9.28 1.34
N LYS A 169 -4.83 -10.04 1.20
CA LYS A 169 -5.54 -10.22 -0.06
C LYS A 169 -7.02 -10.46 0.16
N ILE A 170 -7.81 -10.20 -0.87
CA ILE A 170 -9.18 -10.67 -1.00
C ILE A 170 -9.23 -11.59 -2.21
N ASP A 171 -9.85 -12.75 -2.05
CA ASP A 171 -10.09 -13.67 -3.15
C ASP A 171 -11.56 -13.57 -3.58
N PHE A 172 -11.81 -13.45 -4.89
CA PHE A 172 -13.13 -13.49 -5.51
C PHE A 172 -13.21 -14.66 -6.49
N ILE A 173 -14.41 -15.13 -6.73
CA ILE A 173 -14.73 -16.07 -7.83
C ILE A 173 -15.50 -15.29 -8.88
N ILE A 174 -14.99 -15.21 -10.10
CA ILE A 174 -15.70 -14.66 -11.25
C ILE A 174 -16.42 -15.77 -11.96
N ASP A 175 -17.75 -15.63 -12.15
CA ASP A 175 -18.58 -16.51 -12.97
C ASP A 175 -19.54 -15.65 -13.82
N ARG A 176 -19.17 -15.44 -15.07
CA ARG A 176 -19.92 -14.64 -16.05
C ARG A 176 -20.74 -15.53 -17.00
N VAL A 177 -20.72 -16.85 -16.78
CA VAL A 177 -21.44 -17.78 -17.65
C VAL A 177 -22.88 -17.98 -17.16
N PRO A 178 -23.87 -17.46 -17.89
CA PRO A 178 -25.28 -17.72 -17.51
C PRO A 178 -25.60 -19.20 -17.53
N PRO A 179 -26.42 -19.70 -16.59
CA PRO A 179 -26.85 -21.08 -16.62
C PRO A 179 -27.69 -21.36 -17.88
N THR A 180 -27.49 -22.51 -18.47
CA THR A 180 -28.30 -22.97 -19.57
C THR A 180 -29.46 -23.85 -19.04
N LEU A 181 -30.64 -23.74 -19.67
CA LEU A 181 -31.81 -24.50 -19.33
C LEU A 181 -32.14 -25.48 -20.46
N THR A 182 -32.24 -26.75 -20.11
CA THR A 182 -32.80 -27.77 -21.00
C THR A 182 -34.12 -28.28 -20.42
N LEU A 183 -35.19 -28.19 -21.21
CA LEU A 183 -36.48 -28.77 -20.88
C LEU A 183 -36.68 -30.07 -21.66
N THR A 184 -37.07 -31.11 -20.96
CA THR A 184 -37.49 -32.38 -21.55
C THR A 184 -38.82 -32.80 -20.96
N ASP A 185 -39.62 -33.55 -21.74
CA ASP A 185 -40.83 -34.15 -21.27
C ASP A 185 -40.82 -35.66 -21.57
N ASN A 186 -41.71 -36.38 -20.94
CA ASN A 186 -41.85 -37.82 -21.09
C ASN A 186 -42.98 -38.22 -22.05
N HIS A 187 -43.60 -37.26 -22.76
CA HIS A 187 -44.68 -37.54 -23.68
C HIS A 187 -44.15 -38.00 -25.06
N PRO A 188 -44.65 -39.09 -25.62
CA PRO A 188 -44.08 -39.69 -26.84
C PRO A 188 -44.40 -38.90 -28.11
N ASP A 189 -45.35 -37.99 -28.06
CA ASP A 189 -45.72 -37.11 -29.17
C ASP A 189 -46.13 -35.71 -28.62
N LEU A 190 -46.46 -34.79 -29.52
CA LEU A 190 -46.85 -33.43 -29.16
C LEU A 190 -48.37 -33.24 -28.99
N LEU A 191 -49.12 -34.30 -28.99
CA LEU A 191 -50.58 -34.27 -28.89
C LEU A 191 -51.04 -34.73 -27.51
N LEU A 192 -51.62 -33.82 -26.73
CA LEU A 192 -52.13 -34.07 -25.41
C LEU A 192 -53.68 -34.27 -25.47
N ASN A 193 -54.18 -35.28 -24.80
CA ASN A 193 -55.59 -35.48 -24.58
C ASN A 193 -55.94 -35.40 -23.08
N LEU A 194 -57.24 -35.47 -22.75
CA LEU A 194 -57.72 -35.25 -21.37
C LEU A 194 -57.20 -36.29 -20.35
N SER A 195 -56.66 -37.41 -20.81
CA SER A 195 -56.18 -38.51 -19.97
C SER A 195 -54.62 -38.49 -19.81
N ASP A 196 -53.91 -37.63 -20.52
CA ASP A 196 -52.50 -37.64 -20.54
C ASP A 196 -51.91 -36.92 -19.28
N SER A 197 -50.87 -37.48 -18.75
CA SER A 197 -50.09 -36.91 -17.70
C SER A 197 -48.65 -36.69 -18.22
N VAL A 198 -48.20 -35.47 -18.24
CA VAL A 198 -46.87 -35.12 -18.75
C VAL A 198 -45.98 -34.68 -17.59
N LEU A 199 -44.84 -35.33 -17.47
CA LEU A 199 -43.77 -34.89 -16.58
C LEU A 199 -42.79 -34.01 -17.39
N VAL A 200 -42.69 -32.74 -17.03
CA VAL A 200 -41.69 -31.82 -17.58
C VAL A 200 -40.51 -31.76 -16.63
N GLN A 201 -39.32 -31.99 -17.12
CA GLN A 201 -38.08 -31.92 -16.38
C GLN A 201 -37.26 -30.72 -16.87
N ALA A 202 -36.85 -29.86 -15.94
CA ALA A 202 -35.92 -28.78 -16.17
C ALA A 202 -34.53 -29.17 -15.64
N SER A 203 -33.51 -29.08 -16.47
CA SER A 203 -32.12 -29.30 -16.09
C SER A 203 -31.30 -28.00 -16.34
N PHE A 204 -30.55 -27.58 -15.34
CA PHE A 204 -29.66 -26.42 -15.42
C PHE A 204 -28.21 -26.92 -15.45
N SER A 205 -27.38 -26.25 -16.22
CA SER A 205 -25.92 -26.49 -16.24
C SER A 205 -25.23 -25.60 -15.25
#